data_7d955cadb130203698fa52d3bfaef31f
#
_entry.id   7d955cadb130203698fa52d3bfaef31f
#
_cell.length_a   1.000
_cell.length_b   1.000
_cell.length_c   1.000
_cell.angle_alpha   90.00
_cell.angle_beta   90.00
_cell.angle_gamma   90.00
#
_symmetry.space_group_name_H-M   'P 1'
#
loop_
_entity.id
_entity.type
_entity.pdbx_description
1 polymer ?
#
loop_
_entity_poly.entity_id
_entity_poly.type
_entity_poly.pdbx_seq_one_letter_code
_entity_poly.pdbx_strand_id
1 'polypeptide(L)'
;RALTRHLREHGSQQGCITHLDLDHERAIGRARQAPGIVGRDLAAEVTCAHSYDWTTGTGDWAPWPNGEETGSGARWRVVAYDFGIKYNILRRLVDVGCDVTVVPAATSVEAVAALKPHGIFLSNGPGDPEGVPYAAKTVEQLIGRYPIFGICLGHQILGLAFGLKTYK
;
A
#
# COMPACT_ATOMS: atom_id res chain seq x y z
N ARG A 1 -1.87 -15.02 24.44
CA ARG A 1 -2.59 -14.00 25.26
C ARG A 1 -1.64 -13.07 26.05
N ALA A 2 -0.53 -13.54 26.66
CA ALA A 2 0.41 -12.69 27.42
C ALA A 2 1.07 -11.65 26.52
N LEU A 3 1.66 -12.06 25.38
CA LEU A 3 2.28 -11.16 24.41
C LEU A 3 1.29 -10.11 23.87
N THR A 4 0.07 -10.53 23.52
CA THR A 4 -0.95 -9.60 23.01
C THR A 4 -1.33 -8.54 24.06
N ARG A 5 -1.45 -8.94 25.34
CA ARG A 5 -1.70 -8.00 26.44
C ARG A 5 -0.54 -7.03 26.59
N HIS A 6 0.69 -7.56 26.64
CA HIS A 6 1.89 -6.74 26.76
C HIS A 6 2.01 -5.68 25.65
N LEU A 7 1.77 -6.07 24.38
CA LEU A 7 1.79 -5.13 23.26
C LEU A 7 0.67 -4.08 23.32
N ARG A 8 -0.51 -4.43 23.86
CA ARG A 8 -1.59 -3.45 24.06
C ARG A 8 -1.28 -2.44 25.16
N GLU A 9 -0.57 -2.86 26.20
CA GLU A 9 -0.20 -2.00 27.34
C GLU A 9 1.02 -1.13 27.05
N HIS A 10 1.99 -1.62 26.26
CA HIS A 10 3.30 -0.98 26.05
C HIS A 10 3.54 -0.52 24.61
N GLY A 11 2.60 -0.72 23.69
CA GLY A 11 2.73 -0.37 22.28
C GLY A 11 3.61 -1.34 21.48
N SER A 12 3.92 -0.94 20.25
CA SER A 12 4.76 -1.72 19.33
C SER A 12 6.19 -1.83 19.83
N GLN A 13 6.77 -3.02 19.75
CA GLN A 13 8.12 -3.31 20.20
C GLN A 13 8.88 -4.09 19.13
N GLN A 14 10.20 -3.94 19.13
CA GLN A 14 11.07 -4.77 18.33
C GLN A 14 11.18 -6.15 18.97
N GLY A 15 11.20 -7.19 18.14
CA GLY A 15 11.26 -8.57 18.59
C GLY A 15 12.15 -9.43 17.71
N CYS A 16 12.67 -10.51 18.26
CA CYS A 16 13.37 -11.54 17.53
C CYS A 16 12.65 -12.87 17.68
N ILE A 17 12.35 -13.54 16.56
CA ILE A 17 11.84 -14.90 16.53
C ILE A 17 12.94 -15.80 15.95
N THR A 18 13.35 -16.81 16.70
CA THR A 18 14.38 -17.75 16.26
C THR A 18 14.06 -19.18 16.73
N HIS A 19 14.43 -20.16 15.93
CA HIS A 19 14.39 -21.59 16.27
C HIS A 19 15.76 -22.25 16.17
N LEU A 20 16.75 -21.54 15.63
CA LEU A 20 18.14 -22.03 15.46
C LEU A 20 19.03 -21.68 16.63
N ASP A 21 18.80 -20.54 17.22
CA ASP A 21 19.59 -20.03 18.35
C ASP A 21 18.63 -19.79 19.53
N LEU A 22 18.73 -20.63 20.54
CA LEU A 22 17.88 -20.59 21.72
C LEU A 22 18.45 -19.75 22.86
N ASP A 23 19.59 -19.07 22.65
CA ASP A 23 20.16 -18.15 23.61
C ASP A 23 19.33 -16.86 23.69
N HIS A 24 18.71 -16.64 24.82
CA HIS A 24 17.79 -15.54 25.05
C HIS A 24 18.52 -14.16 24.99
N GLU A 25 19.72 -14.07 25.53
CA GLU A 25 20.48 -12.81 25.54
C GLU A 25 20.87 -12.40 24.12
N ARG A 26 21.29 -13.35 23.28
CA ARG A 26 21.55 -13.08 21.87
C ARG A 26 20.29 -12.69 21.11
N ALA A 27 19.16 -13.34 21.38
CA ALA A 27 17.88 -12.98 20.76
C ALA A 27 17.42 -11.56 21.16
N ILE A 28 17.56 -11.19 22.43
CA ILE A 28 17.30 -9.84 22.94
C ILE A 28 18.26 -8.83 22.29
N GLY A 29 19.54 -9.16 22.19
CA GLY A 29 20.55 -8.32 21.52
C GLY A 29 20.17 -8.04 20.05
N ARG A 30 19.76 -9.07 19.30
CA ARG A 30 19.27 -8.92 17.92
C ARG A 30 18.00 -8.04 17.83
N ALA A 31 17.06 -8.22 18.74
CA ALA A 31 15.85 -7.39 18.78
C ALA A 31 16.19 -5.91 19.02
N ARG A 32 17.10 -5.62 19.96
CA ARG A 32 17.54 -4.26 20.28
C ARG A 32 18.33 -3.58 19.15
N GLN A 33 19.06 -4.37 18.35
CA GLN A 33 19.85 -3.89 17.22
C GLN A 33 19.04 -3.81 15.93
N ALA A 34 17.82 -4.37 15.88
CA ALA A 34 16.98 -4.32 14.70
C ALA A 34 16.65 -2.86 14.36
N PRO A 35 16.79 -2.46 13.07
CA PRO A 35 16.43 -1.11 12.67
C PRO A 35 14.90 -0.92 12.83
N GLY A 36 14.50 0.22 13.39
CA GLY A 36 13.10 0.62 13.44
C GLY A 36 12.53 0.87 12.05
N ILE A 37 11.23 1.13 11.97
CA ILE A 37 10.54 1.46 10.70
C ILE A 37 10.44 2.97 10.46
N VAL A 38 10.71 3.78 11.49
CA VAL A 38 10.54 5.24 11.42
C VAL A 38 11.51 5.85 10.41
N GLY A 39 10.99 6.64 9.47
CA GLY A 39 11.78 7.34 8.46
C GLY A 39 12.43 6.44 7.39
N ARG A 40 12.18 5.12 7.40
CA ARG A 40 12.68 4.21 6.36
C ARG A 40 11.71 4.14 5.18
N ASP A 41 12.28 4.17 3.99
CA ASP A 41 11.55 3.88 2.75
C ASP A 41 11.45 2.37 2.52
N LEU A 42 10.49 1.74 3.19
CA LEU A 42 10.22 0.32 2.99
C LEU A 42 9.36 0.07 1.73
N ALA A 43 8.67 1.10 1.22
CA ALA A 43 7.92 0.98 -0.03
C ALA A 43 8.85 0.74 -1.22
N ALA A 44 10.02 1.38 -1.27
CA ALA A 44 11.02 1.15 -2.30
C ALA A 44 11.58 -0.28 -2.29
N GLU A 45 11.57 -0.96 -1.13
CA GLU A 45 12.06 -2.34 -1.01
C GLU A 45 11.05 -3.38 -1.56
N VAL A 46 9.75 -3.05 -1.58
CA VAL A 46 8.66 -4.01 -1.89
C VAL A 46 7.86 -3.67 -3.13
N THR A 47 8.04 -2.48 -3.70
CA THR A 47 7.34 -2.04 -4.92
C THR A 47 7.73 -2.90 -6.13
N CYS A 48 6.85 -2.99 -7.12
CA CYS A 48 7.16 -3.66 -8.38
C CYS A 48 8.29 -2.93 -9.13
N ALA A 49 9.12 -3.70 -9.87
CA ALA A 49 10.21 -3.16 -10.67
C ALA A 49 9.73 -2.44 -11.94
N HIS A 50 8.61 -2.90 -12.51
CA HIS A 50 8.04 -2.39 -13.76
C HIS A 50 6.52 -2.31 -13.65
N SER A 51 5.91 -1.41 -14.42
CA SER A 51 4.45 -1.34 -14.53
C SER A 51 3.90 -2.59 -15.23
N TYR A 52 2.72 -3.03 -14.80
CA TYR A 52 2.02 -4.17 -15.36
C TYR A 52 0.50 -4.04 -15.23
N ASP A 53 -0.23 -4.71 -16.13
CA ASP A 53 -1.69 -4.76 -16.04
C ASP A 53 -2.13 -5.94 -15.18
N TRP A 54 -3.15 -5.71 -14.34
CA TRP A 54 -3.76 -6.73 -13.51
C TRP A 54 -5.17 -7.02 -14.01
N THR A 55 -5.42 -8.29 -14.39
CA THR A 55 -6.70 -8.69 -15.03
C THR A 55 -7.49 -9.74 -14.24
N THR A 56 -6.92 -10.28 -13.17
CA THR A 56 -7.52 -11.38 -12.41
C THR A 56 -8.41 -10.84 -11.29
N GLY A 57 -9.70 -11.23 -11.27
CA GLY A 57 -10.63 -10.99 -10.18
C GLY A 57 -10.55 -12.05 -9.07
N THR A 58 -11.53 -12.03 -8.14
CA THR A 58 -11.61 -12.99 -7.03
C THR A 58 -12.26 -14.32 -7.42
N GLY A 59 -12.75 -14.46 -8.65
CA GLY A 59 -13.43 -15.67 -9.12
C GLY A 59 -14.65 -16.00 -8.27
N ASP A 60 -14.75 -17.26 -7.80
CA ASP A 60 -15.86 -17.74 -6.97
C ASP A 60 -16.07 -16.98 -5.65
N TRP A 61 -15.09 -16.17 -5.24
CA TRP A 61 -15.15 -15.31 -4.05
C TRP A 61 -15.58 -13.86 -4.37
N ALA A 62 -16.09 -13.61 -5.57
CA ALA A 62 -16.61 -12.30 -5.92
C ALA A 62 -17.79 -11.92 -5.00
N PRO A 63 -17.86 -10.65 -4.53
CA PRO A 63 -18.89 -10.22 -3.59
C PRO A 63 -20.29 -10.20 -4.21
N TRP A 64 -20.34 -10.24 -5.52
CA TRP A 64 -21.59 -10.28 -6.33
C TRP A 64 -21.61 -11.56 -7.16
N PRO A 65 -22.18 -12.67 -6.65
CA PRO A 65 -22.08 -13.99 -7.27
C PRO A 65 -22.82 -14.12 -8.61
N ASN A 66 -23.64 -13.16 -9.01
CA ASN A 66 -24.50 -13.26 -10.20
C ASN A 66 -24.06 -12.39 -11.38
N GLY A 67 -22.81 -11.89 -11.39
CA GLY A 67 -22.33 -11.13 -12.56
C GLY A 67 -23.20 -9.93 -12.94
N GLU A 68 -23.96 -9.38 -11.99
CA GLU A 68 -24.59 -8.08 -12.18
C GLU A 68 -23.45 -7.08 -12.38
N GLU A 69 -23.12 -6.85 -13.64
CA GLU A 69 -22.23 -5.79 -14.04
C GLU A 69 -22.73 -4.52 -13.36
N THR A 70 -21.90 -3.95 -12.50
CA THR A 70 -22.20 -2.66 -11.90
C THR A 70 -22.21 -1.61 -13.00
N GLY A 71 -23.36 -1.50 -13.71
CA GLY A 71 -23.73 -0.40 -14.57
C GLY A 71 -22.91 -0.21 -15.86
N SER A 72 -23.58 -0.02 -16.97
CA SER A 72 -23.14 0.61 -18.23
C SER A 72 -22.09 -0.05 -19.12
N GLY A 73 -21.50 -1.20 -18.80
CA GLY A 73 -20.47 -1.86 -19.63
C GLY A 73 -19.16 -1.08 -19.79
N ALA A 74 -19.05 0.13 -19.21
CA ALA A 74 -17.84 0.94 -19.25
C ALA A 74 -16.88 0.53 -18.14
N ARG A 75 -15.65 0.15 -18.52
CA ARG A 75 -14.59 -0.14 -17.56
C ARG A 75 -13.84 1.13 -17.16
N TRP A 76 -13.45 1.20 -15.89
CA TRP A 76 -12.76 2.34 -15.34
C TRP A 76 -11.24 2.09 -15.30
N ARG A 77 -10.46 2.86 -16.06
CA ARG A 77 -9.00 2.77 -16.00
C ARG A 77 -8.50 3.34 -14.67
N VAL A 78 -7.87 2.49 -13.87
CA VAL A 78 -7.29 2.84 -12.58
C VAL A 78 -5.80 2.60 -12.62
N VAL A 79 -5.01 3.61 -12.29
CA VAL A 79 -3.58 3.45 -12.04
C VAL A 79 -3.38 3.24 -10.56
N ALA A 80 -2.79 2.10 -10.19
CA ALA A 80 -2.52 1.72 -8.82
C ALA A 80 -1.03 1.86 -8.49
N TYR A 81 -0.68 2.79 -7.61
CA TYR A 81 0.67 2.88 -7.07
C TYR A 81 0.94 1.72 -6.12
N ASP A 82 2.02 0.99 -6.36
CA ASP A 82 2.45 -0.15 -5.55
C ASP A 82 3.42 0.29 -4.46
N PHE A 83 2.90 0.43 -3.24
CA PHE A 83 3.70 0.63 -2.02
C PHE A 83 3.89 -0.68 -1.24
N GLY A 84 3.58 -1.83 -1.83
CA GLY A 84 3.52 -3.15 -1.20
C GLY A 84 2.09 -3.69 -1.22
N ILE A 85 1.47 -3.66 -2.39
CA ILE A 85 0.06 -3.92 -2.60
C ILE A 85 -0.33 -5.37 -2.30
N LYS A 86 -1.40 -5.57 -1.57
CA LYS A 86 -2.04 -6.87 -1.42
C LYS A 86 -2.84 -7.22 -2.67
N TYR A 87 -2.51 -8.30 -3.34
CA TYR A 87 -3.16 -8.71 -4.60
C TYR A 87 -4.68 -8.84 -4.51
N ASN A 88 -5.22 -9.12 -3.33
CA ASN A 88 -6.67 -9.18 -3.16
C ASN A 88 -7.35 -7.81 -3.37
N ILE A 89 -6.64 -6.70 -3.15
CA ILE A 89 -7.14 -5.36 -3.46
C ILE A 89 -7.27 -5.19 -4.97
N LEU A 90 -6.24 -5.61 -5.74
CA LEU A 90 -6.28 -5.57 -7.20
C LEU A 90 -7.42 -6.42 -7.76
N ARG A 91 -7.62 -7.62 -7.19
CA ARG A 91 -8.75 -8.50 -7.57
C ARG A 91 -10.09 -7.80 -7.37
N ARG A 92 -10.25 -7.12 -6.22
CA ARG A 92 -11.48 -6.38 -5.92
C ARG A 92 -11.72 -5.21 -6.86
N LEU A 93 -10.69 -4.50 -7.28
CA LEU A 93 -10.82 -3.44 -8.29
C LEU A 93 -11.30 -4.02 -9.63
N VAL A 94 -10.78 -5.18 -10.03
CA VAL A 94 -11.25 -5.87 -11.25
C VAL A 94 -12.70 -6.33 -11.11
N ASP A 95 -13.08 -6.90 -9.95
CA ASP A 95 -14.45 -7.35 -9.70
C ASP A 95 -15.50 -6.22 -9.83
N VAL A 96 -15.11 -4.98 -9.50
CA VAL A 96 -15.99 -3.81 -9.63
C VAL A 96 -15.86 -3.09 -10.98
N GLY A 97 -15.26 -3.73 -11.99
CA GLY A 97 -15.21 -3.23 -13.35
C GLY A 97 -14.05 -2.28 -13.66
N CYS A 98 -12.98 -2.32 -12.87
CA CYS A 98 -11.76 -1.55 -13.18
C CYS A 98 -10.81 -2.30 -14.10
N ASP A 99 -10.21 -1.57 -15.06
CA ASP A 99 -8.98 -1.96 -15.74
C ASP A 99 -7.82 -1.37 -14.94
N VAL A 100 -6.98 -2.24 -14.38
CA VAL A 100 -5.98 -1.83 -13.40
C VAL A 100 -4.58 -1.94 -14.00
N THR A 101 -3.87 -0.81 -14.07
CA THR A 101 -2.43 -0.76 -14.34
C THR A 101 -1.70 -0.46 -13.04
N VAL A 102 -0.87 -1.39 -12.59
CA VAL A 102 -0.02 -1.23 -11.41
C VAL A 102 1.29 -0.57 -11.80
N VAL A 103 1.71 0.44 -11.04
CA VAL A 103 2.93 1.20 -11.29
C VAL A 103 3.82 1.24 -10.07
N PRO A 104 5.16 1.32 -10.23
CA PRO A 104 6.09 1.49 -9.11
C PRO A 104 5.79 2.72 -8.25
N ALA A 105 6.17 2.66 -6.98
CA ALA A 105 5.96 3.73 -5.99
C ALA A 105 6.52 5.10 -6.43
N ALA A 106 7.63 5.11 -7.19
CA ALA A 106 8.30 6.33 -7.64
C ALA A 106 7.88 6.80 -9.04
N THR A 107 6.78 6.26 -9.60
CA THR A 107 6.31 6.64 -10.95
C THR A 107 5.90 8.11 -10.98
N SER A 108 6.37 8.84 -12.00
CA SER A 108 6.12 10.27 -12.13
C SER A 108 4.68 10.58 -12.54
N VAL A 109 4.26 11.83 -12.29
CA VAL A 109 2.93 12.33 -12.67
C VAL A 109 2.72 12.25 -14.18
N GLU A 110 3.75 12.56 -14.97
CA GLU A 110 3.69 12.54 -16.44
C GLU A 110 3.48 11.11 -16.96
N ALA A 111 4.19 10.14 -16.38
CA ALA A 111 4.04 8.71 -16.74
C ALA A 111 2.63 8.21 -16.41
N VAL A 112 2.08 8.59 -15.25
CA VAL A 112 0.70 8.25 -14.87
C VAL A 112 -0.30 8.93 -15.80
N ALA A 113 -0.11 10.22 -16.11
CA ALA A 113 -1.01 10.96 -17.01
C ALA A 113 -1.03 10.38 -18.44
N ALA A 114 0.10 9.86 -18.92
CA ALA A 114 0.20 9.17 -20.22
C ALA A 114 -0.70 7.92 -20.31
N LEU A 115 -0.99 7.27 -19.18
CA LEU A 115 -1.91 6.14 -19.10
C LEU A 115 -3.39 6.56 -19.15
N LYS A 116 -3.69 7.86 -19.11
CA LYS A 116 -5.04 8.46 -19.18
C LYS A 116 -6.01 7.80 -18.18
N PRO A 117 -5.68 7.74 -16.88
CA PRO A 117 -6.54 7.10 -15.89
C PRO A 117 -7.83 7.88 -15.66
N HIS A 118 -8.87 7.17 -15.25
CA HIS A 118 -10.09 7.76 -14.70
C HIS A 118 -9.99 7.98 -13.18
N GLY A 119 -9.07 7.27 -12.51
CA GLY A 119 -8.80 7.40 -11.08
C GLY A 119 -7.45 6.81 -10.70
N ILE A 120 -6.97 7.24 -9.53
CA ILE A 120 -5.69 6.81 -8.95
C ILE A 120 -5.97 6.03 -7.67
N PHE A 121 -5.31 4.89 -7.53
CA PHE A 121 -5.34 4.10 -6.31
C PHE A 121 -3.96 4.11 -5.65
N LEU A 122 -3.92 4.45 -4.36
CA LEU A 122 -2.72 4.42 -3.53
C LEU A 122 -2.79 3.20 -2.62
N SER A 123 -1.89 2.24 -2.80
CA SER A 123 -2.00 0.96 -2.11
C SER A 123 -1.64 1.03 -0.63
N ASN A 124 -1.96 -0.04 0.08
CA ASN A 124 -1.33 -0.34 1.35
C ASN A 124 0.17 -0.56 1.16
N GLY A 125 0.92 -0.48 2.24
CA GLY A 125 2.35 -0.76 2.24
C GLY A 125 2.93 -0.81 3.64
N PRO A 126 4.19 -1.22 3.79
CA PRO A 126 4.91 -1.20 5.04
C PRO A 126 5.49 0.18 5.35
N GLY A 127 5.80 0.40 6.61
CA GLY A 127 6.66 1.49 7.04
C GLY A 127 5.94 2.76 7.44
N ASP A 128 6.70 3.82 7.34
CA ASP A 128 6.34 5.16 7.79
C ASP A 128 6.01 6.03 6.56
N PRO A 129 4.85 6.69 6.48
CA PRO A 129 4.53 7.55 5.35
C PRO A 129 5.52 8.72 5.19
N GLU A 130 6.17 9.17 6.27
CA GLU A 130 7.21 10.20 6.22
C GLU A 130 8.52 9.69 5.60
N GLY A 131 8.71 8.36 5.53
CA GLY A 131 9.83 7.70 4.84
C GLY A 131 9.71 7.72 3.31
N VAL A 132 8.54 8.08 2.76
CA VAL A 132 8.27 8.12 1.30
C VAL A 132 7.86 9.52 0.82
N PRO A 133 8.65 10.57 1.05
CA PRO A 133 8.27 11.96 0.75
C PRO A 133 8.04 12.22 -0.73
N TYR A 134 8.68 11.47 -1.62
CA TYR A 134 8.46 11.56 -3.06
C TYR A 134 7.03 11.18 -3.45
N ALA A 135 6.45 10.17 -2.78
CA ALA A 135 5.08 9.74 -3.05
C ALA A 135 4.07 10.85 -2.66
N ALA A 136 4.24 11.48 -1.50
CA ALA A 136 3.39 12.59 -1.07
C ALA A 136 3.47 13.77 -2.07
N LYS A 137 4.67 14.14 -2.56
CA LYS A 137 4.87 15.19 -3.56
C LYS A 137 4.23 14.84 -4.91
N THR A 138 4.30 13.58 -5.33
CA THR A 138 3.66 13.11 -6.56
C THR A 138 2.13 13.17 -6.42
N VAL A 139 1.59 12.70 -5.29
CA VAL A 139 0.15 12.72 -5.01
C VAL A 139 -0.38 14.17 -4.94
N GLU A 140 0.35 15.09 -4.33
CA GLU A 140 0.01 16.52 -4.30
C GLU A 140 -0.27 17.08 -5.70
N GLN A 141 0.55 16.71 -6.69
CA GLN A 141 0.39 17.14 -8.07
C GLN A 141 -0.77 16.45 -8.82
N LEU A 142 -1.24 15.32 -8.32
CA LEU A 142 -2.38 14.57 -8.88
C LEU A 142 -3.73 15.03 -8.28
N ILE A 143 -3.72 15.65 -7.09
CA ILE A 143 -4.93 16.19 -6.43
C ILE A 143 -5.58 17.23 -7.33
N GLY A 144 -6.90 17.16 -7.44
CA GLY A 144 -7.70 18.02 -8.31
C GLY A 144 -7.67 17.66 -9.80
N ARG A 145 -6.77 16.76 -10.22
CA ARG A 145 -6.71 16.25 -11.61
C ARG A 145 -7.43 14.93 -11.78
N TYR A 146 -7.41 14.10 -10.75
CA TYR A 146 -8.01 12.77 -10.75
C TYR A 146 -8.71 12.48 -9.42
N PRO A 147 -9.76 11.67 -9.39
CA PRO A 147 -10.22 11.02 -8.17
C PRO A 147 -9.11 10.14 -7.60
N ILE A 148 -8.83 10.26 -6.31
CA ILE A 148 -7.75 9.50 -5.64
C ILE A 148 -8.35 8.76 -4.45
N PHE A 149 -8.04 7.48 -4.32
CA PHE A 149 -8.41 6.65 -3.18
C PHE A 149 -7.18 5.94 -2.62
N GLY A 150 -7.02 5.95 -1.31
CA GLY A 150 -5.89 5.33 -0.63
C GLY A 150 -6.28 4.38 0.48
N ILE A 151 -5.52 3.30 0.66
CA ILE A 151 -5.68 2.33 1.75
C ILE A 151 -4.42 2.30 2.61
N CYS A 152 -4.59 2.38 3.96
CA CYS A 152 -3.51 2.28 4.94
C CYS A 152 -2.38 3.29 4.63
N LEU A 153 -1.18 2.83 4.25
CA LEU A 153 -0.07 3.72 3.87
C LEU A 153 -0.47 4.72 2.78
N GLY A 154 -1.20 4.28 1.75
CA GLY A 154 -1.69 5.17 0.68
C GLY A 154 -2.65 6.26 1.19
N HIS A 155 -3.50 5.95 2.18
CA HIS A 155 -4.35 6.94 2.84
C HIS A 155 -3.51 7.96 3.66
N GLN A 156 -2.48 7.49 4.35
CA GLN A 156 -1.58 8.35 5.11
C GLN A 156 -0.76 9.28 4.19
N ILE A 157 -0.25 8.74 3.06
CA ILE A 157 0.44 9.54 2.03
C ILE A 157 -0.49 10.61 1.46
N LEU A 158 -1.76 10.27 1.21
CA LEU A 158 -2.76 11.24 0.76
C LEU A 158 -2.97 12.34 1.80
N GLY A 159 -3.04 12.00 3.10
CA GLY A 159 -3.09 12.97 4.19
C GLY A 159 -1.89 13.92 4.20
N LEU A 160 -0.66 13.40 4.03
CA LEU A 160 0.55 14.21 3.93
C LEU A 160 0.51 15.15 2.72
N ALA A 161 0.01 14.68 1.57
CA ALA A 161 -0.14 15.48 0.36
C ALA A 161 -1.13 16.66 0.54
N PHE A 162 -2.09 16.55 1.47
CA PHE A 162 -2.94 17.66 1.91
C PHE A 162 -2.33 18.53 3.01
N GLY A 163 -1.05 18.34 3.36
CA GLY A 163 -0.36 19.08 4.41
C GLY A 163 -0.73 18.65 5.84
N LEU A 164 -1.41 17.52 6.01
CA LEU A 164 -1.71 16.95 7.32
C LEU A 164 -0.47 16.29 7.92
N LYS A 165 -0.49 16.09 9.23
CA LYS A 165 0.58 15.37 9.95
C LYS A 165 0.11 13.99 10.34
N THR A 166 1.01 13.02 10.26
CA THR A 166 0.81 11.69 10.87
C THR A 166 1.42 11.67 12.26
N TYR A 167 0.84 10.86 13.14
CA TYR A 167 1.36 10.64 14.49
C TYR A 167 1.25 9.15 14.84
N LYS A 168 2.08 8.70 15.76
CA LYS A 168 2.16 7.32 16.24
C LYS A 168 1.77 7.24 17.70
#